data_016492e9800a5dc571f986d6e293ddab
#
_entry.id   016492e9800a5dc571f986d6e293ddab
#
_cell.length_a   1.000
_cell.length_b   1.000
_cell.length_c   1.000
_cell.angle_alpha   90.00
_cell.angle_beta   90.00
_cell.angle_gamma   90.00
#
_symmetry.space_group_name_H-M   'P 1'
#
loop_
_entity.id
_entity.type
_entity.pdbx_description
1 polymer ?
#
loop_
_entity_poly.entity_id
_entity_poly.type
_entity_poly.pdbx_seq_one_letter_code
_entity_poly.pdbx_strand_id
1 'polypeptide(L)'
;MNTGTAVITGASSGLGLQCARALLRRDASWHVVLAVRDPARGRAAMEELGEPNRCSVLEVDLASVRSVRSFVETVRTTPLPPIRALVCNAGLQVVSGIAFTDDGVEMTFGVNHLGHFALVTGILDWLARPARIVVVSSGTHDPSKHTGMPDPRCRYTTSKLCNVLFTYELDRRLDHGEQGVMVNAFDPGLMPGSGLARDYPPILRLAYRLLSPMLRVLPFVHSTRVSGEHLAALAVDPRFAGVTGQYFAGAKAIRSSAESYDRAKALDLWETSERLLAQVT
;
A
#
# COMPACT_ATOMS: atom_id res chain seq x y z
N MET A 1 -7.45 -17.00 -10.51
CA MET A 1 -8.13 -16.82 -9.21
C MET A 1 -9.55 -16.46 -9.52
N ASN A 2 -10.44 -17.30 -9.07
CA ASN A 2 -11.85 -17.06 -9.26
C ASN A 2 -12.30 -16.12 -8.15
N THR A 3 -13.19 -15.21 -8.43
CA THR A 3 -14.02 -14.39 -7.55
C THR A 3 -13.58 -14.21 -6.10
N GLY A 4 -13.61 -13.01 -5.60
CA GLY A 4 -13.27 -12.74 -4.21
C GLY A 4 -13.34 -11.26 -3.87
N THR A 5 -12.94 -10.95 -2.66
CA THR A 5 -12.81 -9.57 -2.19
C THR A 5 -11.35 -9.10 -2.28
N ALA A 6 -11.18 -7.89 -2.80
CA ALA A 6 -9.94 -7.13 -2.73
C ALA A 6 -10.10 -5.99 -1.72
N VAL A 7 -9.27 -5.98 -0.69
CA VAL A 7 -9.21 -4.89 0.29
C VAL A 7 -8.10 -3.93 -0.13
N ILE A 8 -8.40 -2.63 -0.31
CA ILE A 8 -7.45 -1.62 -0.76
C ILE A 8 -7.40 -0.47 0.23
N THR A 9 -6.26 -0.28 0.89
CA THR A 9 -6.08 0.85 1.80
C THR A 9 -5.84 2.15 1.05
N GLY A 10 -6.41 3.26 1.54
CA GLY A 10 -6.27 4.57 0.91
C GLY A 10 -6.99 4.69 -0.43
N ALA A 11 -8.09 3.95 -0.61
CA ALA A 11 -8.79 3.84 -1.89
C ALA A 11 -9.73 5.02 -2.21
N SER A 12 -9.83 6.05 -1.37
CA SER A 12 -10.68 7.23 -1.63
C SER A 12 -10.13 8.19 -2.69
N SER A 13 -8.91 8.01 -3.16
CA SER A 13 -8.29 8.88 -4.17
C SER A 13 -7.02 8.27 -4.77
N GLY A 14 -6.47 8.93 -5.79
CA GLY A 14 -5.13 8.62 -6.31
C GLY A 14 -4.96 7.19 -6.79
N LEU A 15 -3.83 6.57 -6.42
CA LEU A 15 -3.46 5.23 -6.88
C LEU A 15 -4.46 4.16 -6.41
N GLY A 16 -4.89 4.21 -5.15
CA GLY A 16 -5.83 3.24 -4.59
C GLY A 16 -7.19 3.26 -5.31
N LEU A 17 -7.72 4.46 -5.60
CA LEU A 17 -8.95 4.61 -6.37
C LEU A 17 -8.81 4.08 -7.81
N GLN A 18 -7.68 4.35 -8.47
CA GLN A 18 -7.43 3.84 -9.82
C GLN A 18 -7.21 2.32 -9.83
N CYS A 19 -6.60 1.77 -8.78
CA CYS A 19 -6.51 0.32 -8.58
C CYS A 19 -7.90 -0.31 -8.43
N ALA A 20 -8.76 0.26 -7.57
CA ALA A 20 -10.15 -0.19 -7.40
C ALA A 20 -10.92 -0.16 -8.73
N ARG A 21 -10.83 0.95 -9.47
CA ARG A 21 -11.45 1.09 -10.80
C ARG A 21 -10.96 0.05 -11.81
N ALA A 22 -9.65 -0.16 -11.85
CA ALA A 22 -9.06 -1.14 -12.77
C ALA A 22 -9.49 -2.57 -12.41
N LEU A 23 -9.62 -2.88 -11.14
CA LEU A 23 -10.05 -4.18 -10.62
C LEU A 23 -11.50 -4.47 -10.99
N LEU A 24 -12.40 -3.53 -10.75
CA LEU A 24 -13.82 -3.64 -11.09
C LEU A 24 -14.07 -3.79 -12.60
N ARG A 25 -13.19 -3.20 -13.44
CA ARG A 25 -13.28 -3.34 -14.91
C ARG A 25 -12.75 -4.67 -15.43
N ARG A 26 -11.82 -5.30 -14.71
CA ARG A 26 -11.18 -6.55 -15.16
C ARG A 26 -12.10 -7.74 -15.11
N ASP A 27 -12.88 -7.84 -14.03
CA ASP A 27 -13.73 -8.99 -13.79
C ASP A 27 -14.91 -8.59 -12.91
N ALA A 28 -16.12 -8.88 -13.37
CA ALA A 28 -17.36 -8.58 -12.68
C ALA A 28 -17.52 -9.35 -11.36
N SER A 29 -16.75 -10.38 -11.15
CA SER A 29 -16.82 -11.26 -9.98
C SER A 29 -16.07 -10.77 -8.76
N TRP A 30 -15.32 -9.65 -8.85
CA TRP A 30 -14.61 -9.05 -7.73
C TRP A 30 -15.47 -8.06 -6.97
N HIS A 31 -15.43 -8.18 -5.65
CA HIS A 31 -15.88 -7.17 -4.71
C HIS A 31 -14.71 -6.35 -4.20
N VAL A 32 -14.84 -5.03 -4.05
CA VAL A 32 -13.78 -4.15 -3.61
C VAL A 32 -14.16 -3.47 -2.29
N VAL A 33 -13.33 -3.67 -1.28
CA VAL A 33 -13.40 -2.92 -0.02
C VAL A 33 -12.49 -1.70 -0.13
N LEU A 34 -13.09 -0.51 -0.12
CA LEU A 34 -12.40 0.77 -0.02
C LEU A 34 -12.10 1.01 1.46
N ALA A 35 -10.90 0.64 1.90
CA ALA A 35 -10.44 0.85 3.27
C ALA A 35 -9.87 2.27 3.40
N VAL A 36 -10.57 3.14 4.11
CA VAL A 36 -10.33 4.60 4.10
C VAL A 36 -10.41 5.19 5.51
N ARG A 37 -9.66 6.28 5.75
CA ARG A 37 -9.73 7.00 7.03
C ARG A 37 -10.98 7.88 7.16
N ASP A 38 -11.50 8.36 6.04
CA ASP A 38 -12.68 9.22 5.98
C ASP A 38 -13.79 8.52 5.19
N PRO A 39 -14.81 7.98 5.86
CA PRO A 39 -15.90 7.27 5.21
C PRO A 39 -16.72 8.14 4.22
N ALA A 40 -16.81 9.46 4.45
CA ALA A 40 -17.52 10.35 3.52
C ALA A 40 -16.80 10.43 2.18
N ARG A 41 -15.46 10.57 2.21
CA ARG A 41 -14.63 10.51 1.00
C ARG A 41 -14.65 9.11 0.36
N GLY A 42 -14.74 8.06 1.16
CA GLY A 42 -14.91 6.70 0.68
C GLY A 42 -16.20 6.52 -0.10
N ARG A 43 -17.31 7.03 0.41
CA ARG A 43 -18.62 7.00 -0.27
C ARG A 43 -18.60 7.78 -1.58
N ALA A 44 -18.04 8.98 -1.59
CA ALA A 44 -17.88 9.76 -2.82
C ALA A 44 -17.03 9.01 -3.88
N ALA A 45 -15.97 8.32 -3.44
CA ALA A 45 -15.16 7.49 -4.33
C ALA A 45 -15.93 6.27 -4.86
N MET A 46 -16.77 5.64 -4.03
CA MET A 46 -17.65 4.54 -4.45
C MET A 46 -18.68 4.99 -5.49
N GLU A 47 -19.28 6.17 -5.31
CA GLU A 47 -20.17 6.79 -6.30
C GLU A 47 -19.44 7.07 -7.62
N GLU A 48 -18.22 7.60 -7.56
CA GLU A 48 -17.35 7.84 -8.74
C GLU A 48 -17.02 6.53 -9.50
N LEU A 49 -16.89 5.42 -8.79
CA LEU A 49 -16.66 4.12 -9.40
C LEU A 49 -17.89 3.57 -10.15
N GLY A 50 -19.10 3.97 -9.75
CA GLY A 50 -20.36 3.58 -10.40
C GLY A 50 -20.77 2.11 -10.19
N GLU A 51 -20.21 1.44 -9.18
CA GLU A 51 -20.42 0.01 -8.92
C GLU A 51 -20.79 -0.26 -7.44
N PRO A 52 -21.92 0.32 -6.95
CA PRO A 52 -22.25 0.28 -5.52
C PRO A 52 -22.49 -1.15 -4.99
N ASN A 53 -22.96 -2.06 -5.83
CA ASN A 53 -23.23 -3.45 -5.43
C ASN A 53 -21.94 -4.30 -5.33
N ARG A 54 -20.82 -3.80 -5.85
CA ARG A 54 -19.53 -4.48 -5.85
C ARG A 54 -18.48 -3.74 -5.02
N CYS A 55 -18.89 -2.70 -4.29
CA CYS A 55 -18.01 -1.92 -3.42
C CYS A 55 -18.57 -1.84 -2.01
N SER A 56 -17.68 -1.86 -1.04
CA SER A 56 -17.96 -1.52 0.35
C SER A 56 -16.98 -0.47 0.83
N VAL A 57 -17.44 0.43 1.68
CA VAL A 57 -16.56 1.42 2.34
C VAL A 57 -16.42 1.02 3.80
N LEU A 58 -15.20 0.74 4.23
CA LEU A 58 -14.88 0.43 5.62
C LEU A 58 -13.83 1.41 6.14
N GLU A 59 -14.04 1.86 7.38
CA GLU A 59 -13.15 2.84 8.01
C GLU A 59 -11.92 2.17 8.59
N VAL A 60 -10.74 2.75 8.31
CA VAL A 60 -9.46 2.42 8.96
C VAL A 60 -8.54 3.62 9.00
N ASP A 61 -8.06 3.97 10.18
CA ASP A 61 -6.95 4.91 10.33
C ASP A 61 -5.67 4.12 10.65
N LEU A 62 -4.74 4.09 9.70
CA LEU A 62 -3.44 3.42 9.86
C LEU A 62 -2.51 4.14 10.86
N ALA A 63 -2.85 5.35 11.30
CA ALA A 63 -2.15 6.05 12.37
C ALA A 63 -2.58 5.57 13.77
N SER A 64 -3.54 4.65 13.87
CA SER A 64 -4.04 4.11 15.12
C SER A 64 -4.14 2.58 15.07
N VAL A 65 -3.33 1.91 15.85
CA VAL A 65 -3.35 0.44 15.98
C VAL A 65 -4.72 -0.05 16.43
N ARG A 66 -5.39 0.68 17.31
CA ARG A 66 -6.76 0.39 17.73
C ARG A 66 -7.73 0.41 16.56
N SER A 67 -7.64 1.43 15.70
CA SER A 67 -8.47 1.52 14.49
C SER A 67 -8.22 0.35 13.54
N VAL A 68 -6.96 -0.04 13.36
CA VAL A 68 -6.59 -1.20 12.53
C VAL A 68 -7.17 -2.49 13.11
N ARG A 69 -7.09 -2.72 14.43
CA ARG A 69 -7.70 -3.89 15.08
C ARG A 69 -9.21 -3.91 14.89
N SER A 70 -9.89 -2.77 15.10
CA SER A 70 -11.33 -2.63 14.87
C SER A 70 -11.71 -2.90 13.42
N PHE A 71 -10.92 -2.43 12.46
CA PHE A 71 -11.14 -2.69 11.04
C PHE A 71 -11.03 -4.20 10.74
N VAL A 72 -10.02 -4.89 11.28
CA VAL A 72 -9.86 -6.34 11.11
C VAL A 72 -11.11 -7.08 11.61
N GLU A 73 -11.62 -6.74 12.78
CA GLU A 73 -12.87 -7.34 13.30
C GLU A 73 -14.09 -6.99 12.44
N THR A 74 -14.18 -5.76 11.95
CA THR A 74 -15.26 -5.35 11.04
C THR A 74 -15.22 -6.16 9.75
N VAL A 75 -14.04 -6.35 9.16
CA VAL A 75 -13.87 -7.18 7.94
C VAL A 75 -14.29 -8.63 8.19
N ARG A 76 -13.96 -9.18 9.36
CA ARG A 76 -14.31 -10.56 9.76
C ARG A 76 -15.81 -10.78 9.89
N THR A 77 -16.52 -9.77 10.38
CA THR A 77 -17.96 -9.85 10.64
C THR A 77 -18.84 -9.37 9.49
N THR A 78 -18.27 -8.65 8.53
CA THR A 78 -18.99 -8.18 7.34
C THR A 78 -19.21 -9.33 6.36
N PRO A 79 -20.42 -9.52 5.82
CA PRO A 79 -20.71 -10.60 4.87
C PRO A 79 -20.09 -10.26 3.49
N LEU A 80 -18.81 -10.54 3.34
CA LEU A 80 -18.03 -10.34 2.11
C LEU A 80 -17.75 -11.67 1.41
N PRO A 81 -17.61 -11.70 0.08
CA PRO A 81 -16.95 -12.82 -0.59
C PRO A 81 -15.56 -13.07 -0.01
N PRO A 82 -14.98 -14.26 -0.14
CA PRO A 82 -13.68 -14.61 0.41
C PRO A 82 -12.60 -13.59 0.05
N ILE A 83 -11.82 -13.12 1.04
CA ILE A 83 -10.76 -12.12 0.80
C ILE A 83 -9.57 -12.81 0.16
N ARG A 84 -9.24 -12.42 -1.07
CA ARG A 84 -8.17 -13.01 -1.88
C ARG A 84 -7.12 -12.00 -2.33
N ALA A 85 -7.33 -10.71 -2.09
CA ALA A 85 -6.34 -9.69 -2.37
C ALA A 85 -6.32 -8.62 -1.27
N LEU A 86 -5.13 -8.27 -0.81
CA LEU A 86 -4.89 -7.16 0.11
C LEU A 86 -3.87 -6.21 -0.51
N VAL A 87 -4.27 -4.97 -0.74
CA VAL A 87 -3.42 -3.92 -1.32
C VAL A 87 -3.11 -2.88 -0.26
N CYS A 88 -1.91 -2.96 0.30
CA CYS A 88 -1.35 -2.02 1.27
C CYS A 88 -0.85 -0.77 0.52
N ASN A 89 -1.78 0.10 0.10
CA ASN A 89 -1.49 1.24 -0.76
C ASN A 89 -1.41 2.58 -0.01
N ALA A 90 -2.15 2.75 1.06
CA ALA A 90 -2.16 4.02 1.78
C ALA A 90 -0.76 4.48 2.16
N GLY A 91 -0.55 5.80 2.17
CA GLY A 91 0.73 6.36 2.57
C GLY A 91 0.67 7.87 2.60
N LEU A 92 1.53 8.42 3.41
CA LEU A 92 1.72 9.86 3.55
C LEU A 92 3.21 10.21 3.66
N GLN A 93 3.50 11.49 3.55
CA GLN A 93 4.80 12.08 3.83
C GLN A 93 4.59 13.33 4.67
N VAL A 94 5.19 13.38 5.84
CA VAL A 94 5.31 14.62 6.62
C VAL A 94 6.45 15.44 6.01
N VAL A 95 6.14 16.60 5.43
CA VAL A 95 7.10 17.40 4.65
C VAL A 95 7.89 18.40 5.48
N SER A 96 7.47 18.68 6.71
CA SER A 96 8.16 19.58 7.64
C SER A 96 7.90 19.17 9.09
N GLY A 97 8.88 19.36 9.95
CA GLY A 97 8.78 18.99 11.37
C GLY A 97 8.71 17.47 11.58
N ILE A 98 8.32 17.09 12.77
CA ILE A 98 8.06 15.69 13.17
C ILE A 98 6.63 15.65 13.69
N ALA A 99 5.84 14.69 13.22
CA ALA A 99 4.53 14.37 13.74
C ALA A 99 4.50 12.94 14.28
N PHE A 100 3.64 12.70 15.25
CA PHE A 100 3.48 11.38 15.86
C PHE A 100 2.03 10.91 15.70
N THR A 101 1.84 9.60 15.65
CA THR A 101 0.54 8.95 15.71
C THR A 101 -0.02 9.03 17.14
N ASP A 102 -1.29 8.68 17.33
CA ASP A 102 -1.89 8.57 18.67
C ASP A 102 -1.17 7.53 19.55
N ASP A 103 -0.53 6.56 18.91
CA ASP A 103 0.27 5.51 19.56
C ASP A 103 1.71 5.94 19.88
N GLY A 104 2.07 7.24 19.66
CA GLY A 104 3.40 7.78 19.94
C GLY A 104 4.48 7.41 18.93
N VAL A 105 4.12 6.84 17.78
CA VAL A 105 5.06 6.44 16.72
C VAL A 105 5.22 7.57 15.70
N GLU A 106 6.43 7.74 15.12
CA GLU A 106 6.62 8.74 14.04
C GLU A 106 5.61 8.49 12.91
N MET A 107 4.91 9.56 12.51
CA MET A 107 3.73 9.51 11.66
C MET A 107 3.95 8.80 10.31
N THR A 108 5.11 9.06 9.66
CA THR A 108 5.39 8.48 8.34
C THR A 108 5.65 6.97 8.45
N PHE A 109 6.43 6.55 9.44
CA PHE A 109 6.67 5.15 9.74
C PHE A 109 5.39 4.46 10.23
N GLY A 110 4.65 5.11 11.13
CA GLY A 110 3.41 4.59 11.69
C GLY A 110 2.38 4.25 10.60
N VAL A 111 2.08 5.21 9.72
CA VAL A 111 1.07 5.03 8.66
C VAL A 111 1.57 4.14 7.53
N ASN A 112 2.80 4.39 7.02
CA ASN A 112 3.26 3.71 5.81
C ASN A 112 3.68 2.27 6.05
N HIS A 113 4.14 1.95 7.27
CA HIS A 113 4.65 0.62 7.63
C HIS A 113 3.87 -0.03 8.78
N LEU A 114 3.92 0.51 9.99
CA LEU A 114 3.43 -0.18 11.20
C LEU A 114 1.93 -0.48 11.12
N GLY A 115 1.11 0.46 10.65
CA GLY A 115 -0.33 0.25 10.46
C GLY A 115 -0.63 -0.84 9.42
N HIS A 116 0.15 -0.92 8.33
CA HIS A 116 0.03 -2.02 7.37
C HIS A 116 0.55 -3.35 7.94
N PHE A 117 1.63 -3.32 8.71
CA PHE A 117 2.11 -4.51 9.42
C PHE A 117 1.01 -5.07 10.33
N ALA A 118 0.39 -4.22 11.15
CA ALA A 118 -0.73 -4.63 12.02
C ALA A 118 -1.93 -5.17 11.22
N LEU A 119 -2.28 -4.52 10.11
CA LEU A 119 -3.37 -4.96 9.24
C LEU A 119 -3.09 -6.33 8.62
N VAL A 120 -1.90 -6.50 8.03
CA VAL A 120 -1.52 -7.76 7.36
C VAL A 120 -1.47 -8.90 8.37
N THR A 121 -0.76 -8.74 9.48
CA THR A 121 -0.66 -9.78 10.51
C THR A 121 -2.01 -10.10 11.15
N GLY A 122 -2.88 -9.10 11.32
CA GLY A 122 -4.21 -9.29 11.89
C GLY A 122 -5.21 -10.01 10.97
N ILE A 123 -5.05 -9.92 9.63
CA ILE A 123 -6.00 -10.53 8.68
C ILE A 123 -5.47 -11.78 8.00
N LEU A 124 -4.19 -12.11 8.18
CA LEU A 124 -3.49 -13.15 7.41
C LEU A 124 -4.19 -14.51 7.42
N ASP A 125 -4.69 -14.93 8.58
CA ASP A 125 -5.39 -16.21 8.75
C ASP A 125 -6.79 -16.23 8.14
N TRP A 126 -7.34 -15.05 7.81
CA TRP A 126 -8.64 -14.88 7.16
C TRP A 126 -8.57 -14.79 5.65
N LEU A 127 -7.36 -14.73 5.09
CA LEU A 127 -7.19 -14.72 3.65
C LEU A 127 -7.57 -16.09 3.08
N ALA A 128 -8.51 -16.10 2.15
CA ALA A 128 -8.89 -17.30 1.42
C ALA A 128 -7.82 -17.65 0.39
N ARG A 129 -7.25 -18.84 0.50
CA ARG A 129 -6.14 -19.28 -0.35
C ARG A 129 -6.64 -19.84 -1.69
N PRO A 130 -5.97 -19.55 -2.81
CA PRO A 130 -4.80 -18.67 -2.92
C PRO A 130 -5.16 -17.19 -2.75
N ALA A 131 -4.26 -16.42 -2.09
CA ALA A 131 -4.40 -14.99 -1.88
C ALA A 131 -3.12 -14.23 -2.27
N ARG A 132 -3.24 -12.92 -2.46
CA ARG A 132 -2.11 -12.02 -2.74
C ARG A 132 -2.12 -10.79 -1.88
N ILE A 133 -0.93 -10.44 -1.39
CA ILE A 133 -0.68 -9.20 -0.68
C ILE A 133 0.24 -8.35 -1.56
N VAL A 134 -0.13 -7.11 -1.83
CA VAL A 134 0.72 -6.16 -2.55
C VAL A 134 1.01 -4.97 -1.66
N VAL A 135 2.30 -4.76 -1.36
CA VAL A 135 2.75 -3.68 -0.50
C VAL A 135 3.33 -2.56 -1.35
N VAL A 136 2.69 -1.38 -1.33
CA VAL A 136 3.15 -0.25 -2.12
C VAL A 136 4.36 0.41 -1.47
N SER A 137 5.49 0.33 -2.20
CA SER A 137 6.74 0.98 -1.87
C SER A 137 6.95 2.22 -2.78
N SER A 138 8.17 2.48 -3.20
CA SER A 138 8.56 3.58 -4.10
C SER A 138 9.97 3.35 -4.62
N GLY A 139 10.29 3.82 -5.81
CA GLY A 139 11.67 3.87 -6.31
C GLY A 139 12.62 4.70 -5.44
N THR A 140 12.07 5.47 -4.49
CA THR A 140 12.85 6.22 -3.50
C THR A 140 13.28 5.39 -2.29
N HIS A 141 12.95 4.10 -2.22
CA HIS A 141 13.35 3.24 -1.09
C HIS A 141 14.85 2.99 -0.99
N ASP A 142 15.62 3.31 -2.01
CA ASP A 142 17.07 3.10 -2.06
C ASP A 142 17.81 4.21 -1.31
N PRO A 143 18.42 3.93 -0.13
CA PRO A 143 19.10 4.93 0.67
C PRO A 143 20.30 5.58 -0.05
N SER A 144 20.92 4.85 -0.98
CA SER A 144 22.09 5.35 -1.71
C SER A 144 21.77 6.59 -2.57
N LYS A 145 20.51 6.75 -2.95
CA LYS A 145 20.03 7.89 -3.76
C LYS A 145 19.71 9.14 -2.94
N HIS A 146 19.83 9.06 -1.61
CA HIS A 146 19.34 10.09 -0.70
C HIS A 146 20.37 10.62 0.27
N THR A 147 21.65 10.37 0.01
CA THR A 147 22.76 10.93 0.79
C THR A 147 22.66 12.46 0.82
N GLY A 148 22.55 13.03 2.03
CA GLY A 148 22.41 14.48 2.21
C GLY A 148 21.00 15.06 2.06
N MET A 149 19.96 14.24 1.92
CA MET A 149 18.58 14.74 1.90
C MET A 149 18.10 15.23 3.25
N PRO A 150 17.21 16.25 3.28
CA PRO A 150 16.58 16.69 4.50
C PRO A 150 15.75 15.60 5.16
N ASP A 151 15.74 15.60 6.48
CA ASP A 151 15.11 14.61 7.36
C ASP A 151 13.69 14.14 6.95
N PRO A 152 12.73 15.01 6.57
CA PRO A 152 11.40 14.54 6.16
C PRO A 152 11.41 13.59 4.96
N ARG A 153 12.34 13.78 4.02
CA ARG A 153 12.48 12.89 2.87
C ARG A 153 13.14 11.57 3.26
N CYS A 154 14.12 11.61 4.16
CA CYS A 154 14.75 10.41 4.69
C CYS A 154 13.73 9.52 5.40
N ARG A 155 12.84 10.08 6.24
CA ARG A 155 11.77 9.33 6.90
C ARG A 155 10.84 8.63 5.91
N TYR A 156 10.40 9.36 4.87
CA TYR A 156 9.58 8.75 3.82
C TYR A 156 10.32 7.62 3.09
N THR A 157 11.54 7.87 2.66
CA THR A 157 12.40 6.88 1.99
C THR A 157 12.61 5.64 2.86
N THR A 158 12.94 5.84 4.14
CA THR A 158 13.10 4.75 5.10
C THR A 158 11.80 3.97 5.26
N SER A 159 10.64 4.63 5.37
CA SER A 159 9.36 3.93 5.46
C SER A 159 9.07 3.07 4.22
N LYS A 160 9.52 3.51 3.04
CA LYS A 160 9.38 2.73 1.80
C LYS A 160 10.38 1.57 1.69
N LEU A 161 11.57 1.71 2.28
CA LEU A 161 12.51 0.59 2.48
C LEU A 161 11.92 -0.43 3.46
N CYS A 162 11.34 0.00 4.58
CA CYS A 162 10.65 -0.87 5.53
C CYS A 162 9.57 -1.72 4.83
N ASN A 163 8.83 -1.14 3.89
CA ASN A 163 7.82 -1.88 3.12
C ASN A 163 8.43 -2.98 2.25
N VAL A 164 9.62 -2.79 1.67
CA VAL A 164 10.31 -3.84 0.90
C VAL A 164 10.88 -4.92 1.82
N LEU A 165 11.54 -4.52 2.92
CA LEU A 165 12.05 -5.45 3.95
C LEU A 165 10.92 -6.31 4.52
N PHE A 166 9.79 -5.69 4.85
CA PHE A 166 8.59 -6.38 5.32
C PHE A 166 8.05 -7.38 4.29
N THR A 167 7.99 -6.98 3.01
CA THR A 167 7.54 -7.87 1.93
C THR A 167 8.41 -9.13 1.87
N TYR A 168 9.73 -8.99 1.91
CA TYR A 168 10.65 -10.12 1.81
C TYR A 168 10.66 -10.99 3.06
N GLU A 169 10.52 -10.39 4.26
CA GLU A 169 10.42 -11.16 5.49
C GLU A 169 9.09 -11.92 5.57
N LEU A 170 7.99 -11.29 5.18
CA LEU A 170 6.68 -11.94 5.14
C LEU A 170 6.68 -13.10 4.14
N ASP A 171 7.28 -12.92 2.96
CA ASP A 171 7.41 -13.99 1.96
C ASP A 171 8.16 -15.21 2.53
N ARG A 172 9.27 -14.98 3.26
CA ARG A 172 10.01 -16.07 3.93
C ARG A 172 9.17 -16.79 4.98
N ARG A 173 8.40 -16.04 5.77
CA ARG A 173 7.51 -16.60 6.81
C ARG A 173 6.32 -17.36 6.23
N LEU A 174 5.97 -17.08 4.98
CA LEU A 174 4.94 -17.78 4.22
C LEU A 174 5.51 -18.89 3.31
N ASP A 175 6.74 -19.34 3.58
CA ASP A 175 7.44 -20.38 2.82
C ASP A 175 7.41 -20.11 1.31
N HIS A 176 7.72 -18.86 0.94
CA HIS A 176 7.76 -18.43 -0.47
C HIS A 176 6.47 -18.75 -1.25
N GLY A 177 5.33 -18.58 -0.59
CA GLY A 177 4.01 -18.78 -1.18
C GLY A 177 3.46 -20.21 -1.08
N GLU A 178 4.19 -21.17 -0.53
CA GLU A 178 3.71 -22.55 -0.33
C GLU A 178 2.47 -22.60 0.58
N GLN A 179 2.34 -21.66 1.50
CA GLN A 179 1.14 -21.53 2.31
C GLN A 179 -0.06 -20.93 1.53
N GLY A 180 0.07 -20.73 0.22
CA GLY A 180 -0.99 -20.23 -0.65
C GLY A 180 -1.23 -18.72 -0.56
N VAL A 181 -0.32 -17.96 0.07
CA VAL A 181 -0.36 -16.49 0.11
C VAL A 181 0.92 -15.96 -0.52
N MET A 182 0.79 -15.25 -1.64
CA MET A 182 1.88 -14.58 -2.33
C MET A 182 1.98 -13.13 -1.88
N VAL A 183 3.19 -12.63 -1.66
CA VAL A 183 3.43 -11.25 -1.26
C VAL A 183 4.47 -10.58 -2.15
N ASN A 184 4.16 -9.40 -2.67
CA ASN A 184 5.04 -8.64 -3.55
C ASN A 184 5.07 -7.16 -3.18
N ALA A 185 6.21 -6.51 -3.39
CA ALA A 185 6.34 -5.07 -3.28
C ALA A 185 6.08 -4.40 -4.65
N PHE A 186 5.50 -3.20 -4.63
CA PHE A 186 5.14 -2.47 -5.83
C PHE A 186 5.62 -1.02 -5.78
N ASP A 187 6.36 -0.60 -6.79
CA ASP A 187 6.70 0.79 -7.06
C ASP A 187 5.79 1.34 -8.16
N PRO A 188 4.95 2.32 -7.85
CA PRO A 188 4.06 2.93 -8.84
C PRO A 188 4.77 3.86 -9.84
N GLY A 189 6.07 4.14 -9.63
CA GLY A 189 6.80 5.18 -10.34
C GLY A 189 6.46 6.58 -9.86
N LEU A 190 7.03 7.59 -10.52
CA LEU A 190 6.71 8.99 -10.24
C LEU A 190 5.33 9.32 -10.80
N MET A 191 4.40 9.67 -9.91
CA MET A 191 3.03 10.03 -10.25
C MET A 191 2.78 11.52 -9.97
N PRO A 192 3.03 12.42 -10.94
CA PRO A 192 2.69 13.82 -10.78
C PRO A 192 1.18 13.99 -10.59
N GLY A 193 0.78 14.70 -9.51
CA GLY A 193 -0.63 14.88 -9.15
C GLY A 193 -1.20 13.84 -8.19
N SER A 194 -0.39 12.91 -7.69
CA SER A 194 -0.78 12.06 -6.56
C SER A 194 -0.97 12.88 -5.28
N GLY A 195 -1.82 12.40 -4.36
CA GLY A 195 -2.10 13.08 -3.08
C GLY A 195 -0.89 13.24 -2.13
N LEU A 196 0.29 12.68 -2.48
CA LEU A 196 1.52 12.85 -1.72
C LEU A 196 1.99 14.32 -1.64
N ALA A 197 1.71 15.10 -2.68
CA ALA A 197 2.09 16.52 -2.74
C ALA A 197 1.08 17.47 -2.06
N ARG A 198 0.04 16.93 -1.39
CA ARG A 198 -1.00 17.79 -0.78
C ARG A 198 -0.48 18.70 0.33
N ASP A 199 0.57 18.24 1.04
CA ASP A 199 1.14 18.95 2.18
C ASP A 199 2.33 19.85 1.79
N TYR A 200 2.65 19.95 0.48
CA TYR A 200 3.62 20.93 -0.03
C TYR A 200 3.06 22.36 0.02
N PRO A 201 3.91 23.38 0.21
CA PRO A 201 3.50 24.77 0.09
C PRO A 201 2.74 25.05 -1.21
N PRO A 202 1.74 25.97 -1.21
CA PRO A 202 0.86 26.21 -2.36
C PRO A 202 1.62 26.52 -3.67
N ILE A 203 2.73 27.27 -3.55
CA ILE A 203 3.59 27.62 -4.71
C ILE A 203 4.23 26.38 -5.33
N LEU A 204 4.77 25.47 -4.49
CA LEU A 204 5.36 24.22 -4.95
C LEU A 204 4.29 23.28 -5.55
N ARG A 205 3.10 23.24 -4.98
CA ARG A 205 1.97 22.48 -5.56
C ARG A 205 1.57 23.01 -6.93
N LEU A 206 1.52 24.34 -7.10
CA LEU A 206 1.20 24.96 -8.37
C LEU A 206 2.29 24.69 -9.41
N ALA A 207 3.57 24.89 -9.05
CA ALA A 207 4.70 24.57 -9.93
C ALA A 207 4.71 23.09 -10.34
N TYR A 208 4.50 22.18 -9.40
CA TYR A 208 4.40 20.75 -9.66
C TYR A 208 3.24 20.40 -10.59
N ARG A 209 2.08 21.07 -10.41
CA ARG A 209 0.89 20.89 -11.28
C ARG A 209 1.13 21.40 -12.70
N LEU A 210 1.80 22.55 -12.85
CA LEU A 210 2.11 23.14 -14.16
C LEU A 210 3.18 22.36 -14.92
N LEU A 211 4.18 21.81 -14.21
CA LEU A 211 5.27 21.03 -14.84
C LEU A 211 4.87 19.56 -15.09
N SER A 212 3.82 19.08 -14.44
CA SER A 212 3.41 17.67 -14.53
C SER A 212 3.13 17.16 -15.95
N PRO A 213 2.57 17.92 -16.91
CA PRO A 213 2.39 17.47 -18.29
C PRO A 213 3.72 17.22 -19.02
N MET A 214 4.73 18.07 -18.78
CA MET A 214 6.06 17.93 -19.39
C MET A 214 6.82 16.72 -18.83
N LEU A 215 6.61 16.38 -17.56
CA LEU A 215 7.26 15.24 -16.93
C LEU A 215 6.74 13.90 -17.45
N ARG A 216 5.54 13.85 -18.05
CA ARG A 216 4.93 12.62 -18.59
C ARG A 216 5.67 12.00 -19.77
N VAL A 217 6.61 12.72 -20.37
CA VAL A 217 7.45 12.22 -21.47
C VAL A 217 8.57 11.30 -20.96
N LEU A 218 8.87 11.36 -19.67
CA LEU A 218 9.94 10.55 -19.05
C LEU A 218 9.47 9.12 -18.81
N PRO A 219 10.27 8.09 -19.11
CA PRO A 219 9.86 6.68 -19.07
C PRO A 219 9.53 6.14 -17.67
N PHE A 220 9.93 6.84 -16.60
CA PHE A 220 9.65 6.50 -15.20
C PHE A 220 8.47 7.30 -14.61
N VAL A 221 7.82 8.16 -15.41
CA VAL A 221 6.65 8.94 -14.99
C VAL A 221 5.40 8.26 -15.52
N HIS A 222 4.61 7.73 -14.63
CA HIS A 222 3.36 7.06 -14.96
C HIS A 222 2.16 7.92 -14.59
N SER A 223 1.08 7.81 -15.37
CA SER A 223 -0.19 8.33 -14.91
C SER A 223 -0.72 7.44 -13.77
N THR A 224 -1.40 8.04 -12.81
CA THR A 224 -2.03 7.31 -11.68
C THR A 224 -2.93 6.18 -12.18
N ARG A 225 -3.56 6.36 -13.36
CA ARG A 225 -4.39 5.34 -14.01
C ARG A 225 -3.56 4.13 -14.43
N VAL A 226 -2.46 4.32 -15.15
CA VAL A 226 -1.58 3.22 -15.61
C VAL A 226 -0.98 2.47 -14.43
N SER A 227 -0.49 3.18 -13.42
CA SER A 227 0.02 2.55 -12.20
C SER A 227 -1.08 1.79 -11.44
N GLY A 228 -2.31 2.31 -11.44
CA GLY A 228 -3.48 1.63 -10.87
C GLY A 228 -3.83 0.34 -11.62
N GLU A 229 -3.72 0.34 -12.94
CA GLU A 229 -3.92 -0.86 -13.78
C GLU A 229 -2.85 -1.93 -13.51
N HIS A 230 -1.57 -1.52 -13.32
CA HIS A 230 -0.48 -2.45 -12.96
C HIS A 230 -0.66 -3.01 -11.54
N LEU A 231 -1.02 -2.16 -10.58
CA LEU A 231 -1.26 -2.57 -9.20
C LEU A 231 -2.43 -3.56 -9.09
N ALA A 232 -3.54 -3.27 -9.78
CA ALA A 232 -4.68 -4.19 -9.86
C ALA A 232 -4.29 -5.51 -10.53
N ALA A 233 -3.49 -5.47 -11.60
CA ALA A 233 -3.00 -6.68 -12.26
C ALA A 233 -2.18 -7.54 -11.30
N LEU A 234 -1.22 -6.95 -10.59
CA LEU A 234 -0.39 -7.68 -9.63
C LEU A 234 -1.23 -8.31 -8.52
N ALA A 235 -2.30 -7.63 -8.10
CA ALA A 235 -3.19 -8.13 -7.05
C ALA A 235 -4.07 -9.31 -7.50
N VAL A 236 -4.57 -9.33 -8.76
CA VAL A 236 -5.60 -10.32 -9.12
C VAL A 236 -5.41 -11.04 -10.46
N ASP A 237 -4.55 -10.56 -11.36
CA ASP A 237 -4.40 -11.14 -12.70
C ASP A 237 -3.77 -12.54 -12.62
N PRO A 238 -4.33 -13.54 -13.31
CA PRO A 238 -3.78 -14.91 -13.33
C PRO A 238 -2.33 -15.01 -13.79
N ARG A 239 -1.83 -14.07 -14.58
CA ARG A 239 -0.42 -14.03 -15.04
C ARG A 239 0.58 -13.94 -13.89
N PHE A 240 0.17 -13.45 -12.74
CA PHE A 240 0.99 -13.37 -11.53
C PHE A 240 0.65 -14.47 -10.51
N ALA A 241 -0.01 -15.55 -10.95
CA ALA A 241 -0.26 -16.69 -10.07
C ALA A 241 1.08 -17.35 -9.67
N GLY A 242 1.26 -17.58 -8.37
CA GLY A 242 2.50 -18.13 -7.82
C GLY A 242 3.70 -17.17 -7.80
N VAL A 243 3.56 -15.94 -8.28
CA VAL A 243 4.64 -14.94 -8.21
C VAL A 243 4.66 -14.32 -6.81
N THR A 244 5.77 -14.49 -6.10
CA THR A 244 5.94 -14.02 -4.72
C THR A 244 7.38 -13.54 -4.48
N GLY A 245 7.61 -12.75 -3.42
CA GLY A 245 8.93 -12.29 -3.02
C GLY A 245 9.60 -11.36 -4.04
N GLN A 246 8.83 -10.68 -4.90
CA GLN A 246 9.37 -9.83 -5.95
C GLN A 246 9.09 -8.35 -5.68
N TYR A 247 9.96 -7.50 -6.26
CA TYR A 247 9.76 -6.05 -6.33
C TYR A 247 9.41 -5.66 -7.76
N PHE A 248 8.27 -5.01 -7.93
CA PHE A 248 7.76 -4.59 -9.24
C PHE A 248 7.87 -3.08 -9.41
N ALA A 249 8.49 -2.64 -10.52
CA ALA A 249 8.38 -1.27 -11.00
C ALA A 249 7.37 -1.25 -12.17
N GLY A 250 6.19 -0.74 -11.91
CA GLY A 250 5.07 -0.90 -12.84
C GLY A 250 4.75 -2.37 -13.11
N ALA A 251 4.80 -2.79 -14.37
CA ALA A 251 4.50 -4.17 -14.77
C ALA A 251 5.71 -5.13 -14.72
N LYS A 252 6.92 -4.64 -14.42
CA LYS A 252 8.15 -5.43 -14.51
C LYS A 252 8.70 -5.76 -13.13
N ALA A 253 9.01 -7.03 -12.88
CA ALA A 253 9.84 -7.43 -11.76
C ALA A 253 11.28 -6.95 -11.99
N ILE A 254 11.83 -6.24 -11.02
CA ILE A 254 13.20 -5.73 -11.02
C ILE A 254 13.86 -5.98 -9.66
N ARG A 255 15.18 -5.84 -9.59
CA ARG A 255 15.86 -5.85 -8.30
C ARG A 255 15.56 -4.54 -7.55
N SER A 256 15.23 -4.66 -6.27
CA SER A 256 15.18 -3.54 -5.34
C SER A 256 16.60 -3.11 -4.91
N SER A 257 16.72 -2.15 -3.98
CA SER A 257 18.02 -1.72 -3.45
C SER A 257 18.78 -2.87 -2.77
N ALA A 258 20.10 -2.82 -2.76
CA ALA A 258 20.93 -3.84 -2.10
C ALA A 258 20.58 -4.00 -0.62
N GLU A 259 20.28 -2.91 0.06
CA GLU A 259 19.94 -2.88 1.49
C GLU A 259 18.64 -3.63 1.81
N SER A 260 17.68 -3.67 0.88
CA SER A 260 16.41 -4.37 1.09
C SER A 260 16.54 -5.91 1.15
N TYR A 261 17.70 -6.45 0.76
CA TYR A 261 18.01 -7.89 0.87
C TYR A 261 18.72 -8.26 2.19
N ASP A 262 18.97 -7.29 3.05
CA ASP A 262 19.58 -7.52 4.38
C ASP A 262 18.59 -8.24 5.29
N ARG A 263 18.81 -9.53 5.50
CA ARG A 263 17.96 -10.38 6.35
C ARG A 263 17.95 -9.98 7.80
N ALA A 264 19.09 -9.50 8.33
CA ALA A 264 19.16 -9.09 9.72
C ALA A 264 18.31 -7.83 9.96
N LYS A 265 18.37 -6.85 9.05
CA LYS A 265 17.50 -5.67 9.09
C LYS A 265 16.02 -6.02 8.93
N ALA A 266 15.69 -6.98 8.07
CA ALA A 266 14.31 -7.40 7.87
C ALA A 266 13.74 -8.08 9.12
N LEU A 267 14.54 -8.92 9.78
CA LEU A 267 14.17 -9.56 11.05
C LEU A 267 14.04 -8.54 12.18
N ASP A 268 15.02 -7.64 12.36
CA ASP A 268 14.96 -6.59 13.37
C ASP A 268 13.74 -5.67 13.19
N LEU A 269 13.42 -5.30 11.93
CA LEU A 269 12.21 -4.53 11.62
C LEU A 269 10.94 -5.29 12.03
N TRP A 270 10.88 -6.58 11.73
CA TRP A 270 9.75 -7.43 12.11
C TRP A 270 9.54 -7.47 13.60
N GLU A 271 10.57 -7.85 14.36
CA GLU A 271 10.55 -7.96 15.82
C GLU A 271 10.26 -6.60 16.48
N THR A 272 10.81 -5.51 15.93
CA THR A 272 10.54 -4.15 16.42
C THR A 272 9.08 -3.78 16.18
N SER A 273 8.51 -4.12 15.02
CA SER A 273 7.10 -3.87 14.73
C SER A 273 6.19 -4.65 15.67
N GLU A 274 6.49 -5.93 15.96
CA GLU A 274 5.75 -6.72 16.93
C GLU A 274 5.82 -6.11 18.35
N ARG A 275 7.01 -5.67 18.80
CA ARG A 275 7.16 -5.01 20.11
C ARG A 275 6.36 -3.72 20.20
N LEU A 276 6.38 -2.89 19.16
CA LEU A 276 5.59 -1.66 19.13
C LEU A 276 4.10 -1.93 19.20
N LEU A 277 3.59 -2.93 18.47
CA LEU A 277 2.18 -3.32 18.54
C LEU A 277 1.78 -3.87 19.89
N ALA A 278 2.67 -4.57 20.59
CA ALA A 278 2.41 -5.10 21.93
C ALA A 278 2.33 -4.00 23.02
N GLN A 279 2.92 -2.83 22.78
CA GLN A 279 2.87 -1.68 23.70
C GLN A 279 1.57 -0.88 23.57
N VAL A 280 0.82 -1.05 22.49
CA VAL A 280 -0.45 -0.37 22.27
C VAL A 280 -1.59 -1.25 22.76
N THR A 281 -2.22 -0.81 23.83
CA THR A 281 -3.38 -1.49 24.45
C THR A 281 -4.71 -1.13 23.81
#